data_d117cc50ee5e7d0e22513cbdc0d775ec
#
_entry.id   d117cc50ee5e7d0e22513cbdc0d775ec
#
_cell.length_a   1.000
_cell.length_b   1.000
_cell.length_c   1.000
_cell.angle_alpha   90.00
_cell.angle_beta   90.00
_cell.angle_gamma   90.00
#
_symmetry.space_group_name_H-M   'P 1'
#
loop_
_entity.id
_entity.type
_entity.pdbx_description
1 polymer ?
#
loop_
_entity_poly.entity_id
_entity_poly.type
_entity_poly.pdbx_seq_one_letter_code
_entity_poly.pdbx_strand_id
1 'polypeptide(L)'
;MKSKKVRKTTLFFKLCIFIVICIGIGYLSLFKPTNNIEEYNVDNLSIQHNFLTVNPYSRSGDPLKRVKGIVVHYTANPGSSAINNRDYFESLKVKKTAMASSHFIVGLKGEVIQCIPLNEISYASNNRNKDTISIETCHPDASGKFNDKTYEALQSLVQSLMKTYNLDKDDVIRHYDVTGKECPKYFVDNPSEWKKFLNSL
;
A
#
# COMPACT_ATOMS: atom_id res chain seq x y z
N MET A 1 55.51 -44.15 -5.45
CA MET A 1 54.36 -43.94 -4.48
C MET A 1 53.85 -42.52 -4.34
N LYS A 2 53.98 -41.62 -5.35
CA LYS A 2 53.49 -40.20 -5.26
C LYS A 2 52.17 -39.94 -5.95
N SER A 3 51.59 -40.84 -6.71
CA SER A 3 50.42 -40.57 -7.58
C SER A 3 49.05 -40.72 -6.86
N LYS A 4 48.93 -41.48 -5.80
CA LYS A 4 47.64 -41.76 -5.12
C LYS A 4 47.19 -40.62 -4.16
N LYS A 5 48.13 -39.83 -3.62
CA LYS A 5 47.82 -38.76 -2.66
C LYS A 5 47.25 -37.48 -3.37
N VAL A 6 47.74 -37.17 -4.55
CA VAL A 6 47.28 -36.05 -5.38
C VAL A 6 45.85 -36.28 -5.89
N ARG A 7 45.50 -37.50 -6.26
CA ARG A 7 44.15 -37.84 -6.75
C ARG A 7 43.07 -37.74 -5.69
N LYS A 8 43.39 -38.06 -4.41
CA LYS A 8 42.44 -37.94 -3.30
C LYS A 8 42.14 -36.47 -2.92
N THR A 9 43.15 -35.60 -2.95
CA THR A 9 43.00 -34.17 -2.66
C THR A 9 42.18 -33.46 -3.74
N THR A 10 42.38 -33.78 -5.00
CA THR A 10 41.63 -33.21 -6.12
C THR A 10 40.15 -33.64 -6.11
N LEU A 11 39.89 -34.90 -5.72
CA LEU A 11 38.51 -35.41 -5.60
C LEU A 11 37.78 -34.77 -4.42
N PHE A 12 38.46 -34.58 -3.28
CA PHE A 12 37.90 -33.91 -2.10
C PHE A 12 37.59 -32.43 -2.39
N PHE A 13 38.46 -31.70 -3.09
CA PHE A 13 38.24 -30.32 -3.50
C PHE A 13 37.07 -30.19 -4.49
N LYS A 14 36.92 -31.10 -5.44
CA LYS A 14 35.78 -31.13 -6.37
C LYS A 14 34.47 -31.44 -5.64
N LEU A 15 34.49 -32.33 -4.64
CA LEU A 15 33.32 -32.66 -3.85
C LEU A 15 32.86 -31.45 -2.97
N CYS A 16 33.82 -30.75 -2.34
CA CYS A 16 33.54 -29.55 -1.55
C CYS A 16 32.95 -28.43 -2.42
N ILE A 17 33.48 -28.20 -3.62
CA ILE A 17 32.94 -27.17 -4.55
C ILE A 17 31.52 -27.57 -5.00
N PHE A 18 31.26 -28.86 -5.26
CA PHE A 18 29.92 -29.31 -5.64
C PHE A 18 28.89 -29.13 -4.51
N ILE A 19 29.27 -29.40 -3.26
CA ILE A 19 28.41 -29.20 -2.09
C ILE A 19 28.11 -27.70 -1.89
N VAL A 20 29.09 -26.81 -2.04
CA VAL A 20 28.90 -25.35 -1.90
C VAL A 20 27.97 -24.81 -3.01
N ILE A 21 28.11 -25.34 -4.25
CA ILE A 21 27.23 -24.97 -5.37
C ILE A 21 25.80 -25.49 -5.12
N CYS A 22 25.63 -26.74 -4.62
CA CYS A 22 24.31 -27.28 -4.31
C CYS A 22 23.62 -26.53 -3.15
N ILE A 23 24.38 -26.13 -2.11
CA ILE A 23 23.88 -25.32 -1.01
C ILE A 23 23.51 -23.91 -1.51
N GLY A 24 24.35 -23.30 -2.37
CA GLY A 24 24.09 -22.00 -2.98
C GLY A 24 22.84 -21.99 -3.87
N ILE A 25 22.65 -23.05 -4.69
CA ILE A 25 21.47 -23.21 -5.55
C ILE A 25 20.22 -23.48 -4.68
N GLY A 26 20.33 -24.28 -3.61
CA GLY A 26 19.26 -24.53 -2.65
C GLY A 26 18.85 -23.26 -1.90
N TYR A 27 19.83 -22.42 -1.51
CA TYR A 27 19.58 -21.14 -0.85
C TYR A 27 18.90 -20.12 -1.79
N LEU A 28 19.31 -20.04 -3.06
CA LEU A 28 18.70 -19.18 -4.08
C LEU A 28 17.29 -19.65 -4.47
N SER A 29 16.97 -20.96 -4.37
CA SER A 29 15.63 -21.46 -4.65
C SER A 29 14.65 -21.23 -3.50
N LEU A 30 15.14 -21.04 -2.26
CA LEU A 30 14.32 -20.68 -1.08
C LEU A 30 13.96 -19.19 -1.04
N PHE A 31 14.67 -18.35 -1.79
CA PHE A 31 14.39 -16.92 -1.95
C PHE A 31 13.84 -16.60 -3.34
N LYS A 32 12.92 -17.40 -3.88
CA LYS A 32 12.04 -16.88 -4.93
C LYS A 32 11.14 -15.83 -4.26
N PRO A 33 11.16 -14.56 -4.71
CA PRO A 33 10.10 -13.63 -4.33
C PRO A 33 8.82 -14.25 -4.88
N THR A 34 8.02 -14.83 -4.02
CA THR A 34 6.66 -15.22 -4.36
C THR A 34 5.93 -13.91 -4.57
N ASN A 35 5.70 -13.54 -5.83
CA ASN A 35 4.65 -12.59 -6.19
C ASN A 35 3.29 -13.28 -5.92
N ASN A 36 3.11 -13.75 -4.69
CA ASN A 36 1.79 -14.10 -4.21
C ASN A 36 1.10 -12.77 -3.95
N ILE A 37 0.20 -12.40 -4.83
CA ILE A 37 -0.87 -11.47 -4.54
C ILE A 37 -1.69 -12.19 -3.47
N GLU A 38 -1.34 -11.99 -2.20
CA GLU A 38 -2.17 -12.47 -1.09
C GLU A 38 -3.41 -11.59 -1.08
N GLU A 39 -4.52 -12.18 -1.53
CA GLU A 39 -5.83 -11.58 -1.41
C GLU A 39 -6.25 -11.71 0.07
N TYR A 40 -6.19 -10.60 0.79
CA TYR A 40 -6.58 -10.53 2.19
C TYR A 40 -8.06 -10.13 2.27
N ASN A 41 -8.92 -11.05 2.69
CA ASN A 41 -10.33 -10.78 2.91
C ASN A 41 -10.53 -10.18 4.30
N VAL A 42 -10.97 -8.92 4.36
CA VAL A 42 -11.38 -8.24 5.59
C VAL A 42 -12.88 -7.99 5.52
N ASP A 43 -13.66 -8.64 6.37
CA ASP A 43 -15.11 -8.41 6.52
C ASP A 43 -15.88 -8.31 5.18
N ASN A 44 -15.70 -9.28 4.27
CA ASN A 44 -16.23 -9.32 2.89
C ASN A 44 -15.60 -8.35 1.88
N LEU A 45 -14.53 -7.65 2.22
CA LEU A 45 -13.78 -6.79 1.32
C LEU A 45 -12.56 -7.54 0.76
N SER A 46 -12.51 -7.73 -0.56
CA SER A 46 -11.34 -8.29 -1.25
C SER A 46 -10.31 -7.18 -1.46
N ILE A 47 -9.15 -7.32 -0.84
CA ILE A 47 -8.03 -6.38 -0.99
C ILE A 47 -6.98 -6.99 -1.91
N GLN A 48 -6.76 -6.36 -3.05
CA GLN A 48 -5.69 -6.73 -3.99
C GLN A 48 -4.37 -6.10 -3.55
N HIS A 49 -3.40 -6.90 -3.17
CA HIS A 49 -2.04 -6.42 -2.94
C HIS A 49 -1.33 -6.16 -4.26
N ASN A 50 -1.09 -4.91 -4.59
CA ASN A 50 -0.35 -4.48 -5.78
C ASN A 50 0.65 -3.39 -5.40
N PHE A 51 1.66 -3.82 -4.62
CA PHE A 51 2.63 -2.91 -4.04
C PHE A 51 3.44 -2.17 -5.10
N LEU A 52 3.69 -0.89 -4.83
CA LEU A 52 4.58 -0.07 -5.63
C LEU A 52 6.02 -0.58 -5.51
N THR A 53 6.79 -0.42 -6.57
CA THR A 53 8.25 -0.64 -6.50
C THR A 53 8.87 0.35 -5.52
N VAL A 54 9.81 -0.10 -4.67
CA VAL A 54 10.56 0.79 -3.76
C VAL A 54 11.35 1.81 -4.57
N ASN A 55 11.10 3.09 -4.29
CA ASN A 55 11.74 4.22 -4.95
C ASN A 55 11.51 5.52 -4.15
N PRO A 56 12.34 6.57 -4.33
CA PRO A 56 12.24 7.80 -3.54
C PRO A 56 10.95 8.62 -3.76
N TYR A 57 10.19 8.37 -4.82
CA TYR A 57 9.07 9.24 -5.25
C TYR A 57 7.70 8.74 -4.82
N SER A 58 7.52 7.42 -4.67
CA SER A 58 6.20 6.88 -4.32
C SER A 58 6.21 5.80 -3.23
N ARG A 59 7.35 5.17 -2.94
CA ARG A 59 7.51 4.20 -1.85
C ARG A 59 8.96 4.16 -1.39
N SER A 60 9.30 4.90 -0.32
CA SER A 60 10.67 4.93 0.21
C SER A 60 11.09 3.63 0.90
N GLY A 61 10.15 2.86 1.44
CA GLY A 61 10.44 1.74 2.33
C GLY A 61 10.70 2.15 3.78
N ASP A 62 10.54 3.45 4.10
CA ASP A 62 10.72 3.94 5.46
C ASP A 62 9.65 3.38 6.40
N PRO A 63 10.00 2.99 7.63
CA PRO A 63 9.07 2.33 8.53
C PRO A 63 8.00 3.27 9.10
N LEU A 64 6.74 2.84 9.04
CA LEU A 64 5.63 3.42 9.81
C LEU A 64 5.63 2.79 11.20
N LYS A 65 6.25 3.45 12.16
CA LYS A 65 6.48 2.90 13.51
C LYS A 65 5.22 2.81 14.37
N ARG A 66 4.21 3.64 14.10
CA ARG A 66 2.97 3.73 14.87
C ARG A 66 1.87 4.34 14.01
N VAL A 67 0.69 3.74 14.06
CA VAL A 67 -0.53 4.28 13.44
C VAL A 67 -1.33 4.98 14.54
N LYS A 68 -1.67 6.25 14.31
CA LYS A 68 -2.46 7.11 15.19
C LYS A 68 -3.69 7.69 14.49
N GLY A 69 -3.99 7.25 13.28
CA GLY A 69 -5.15 7.70 12.57
C GLY A 69 -5.18 7.24 11.11
N ILE A 70 -6.30 7.53 10.48
CA ILE A 70 -6.57 7.24 9.07
C ILE A 70 -6.88 8.58 8.39
N VAL A 71 -6.22 8.85 7.26
CA VAL A 71 -6.51 10.04 6.45
C VAL A 71 -7.22 9.63 5.18
N VAL A 72 -8.43 10.16 5.01
CA VAL A 72 -9.25 9.95 3.82
C VAL A 72 -8.94 11.05 2.80
N HIS A 73 -8.69 10.62 1.57
CA HIS A 73 -8.46 11.48 0.40
C HIS A 73 -9.45 11.13 -0.71
N TYR A 74 -9.45 11.94 -1.76
CA TYR A 74 -10.05 11.63 -3.05
C TYR A 74 -9.00 11.81 -4.14
N THR A 75 -9.08 11.03 -5.21
CA THR A 75 -8.06 11.01 -6.27
C THR A 75 -7.96 12.31 -7.07
N ALA A 76 -8.94 13.21 -6.97
CA ALA A 76 -9.08 14.42 -7.80
C ALA A 76 -8.96 14.13 -9.32
N ASN A 77 -9.29 12.90 -9.73
CA ASN A 77 -9.20 12.40 -11.11
C ASN A 77 -10.52 11.69 -11.47
N PRO A 78 -11.56 12.47 -11.84
CA PRO A 78 -12.91 11.96 -12.07
C PRO A 78 -12.95 10.81 -13.06
N GLY A 79 -13.70 9.74 -12.73
CA GLY A 79 -13.89 8.58 -13.59
C GLY A 79 -12.70 7.63 -13.71
N SER A 80 -11.57 7.92 -13.07
CA SER A 80 -10.40 7.02 -13.06
C SER A 80 -10.63 5.81 -12.16
N SER A 81 -10.10 4.65 -12.57
CA SER A 81 -10.13 3.43 -11.78
C SER A 81 -9.04 3.39 -10.70
N ALA A 82 -9.16 2.48 -9.73
CA ALA A 82 -8.12 2.26 -8.72
C ALA A 82 -6.77 1.91 -9.37
N ILE A 83 -6.76 1.06 -10.39
CA ILE A 83 -5.51 0.68 -11.08
C ILE A 83 -4.87 1.85 -11.82
N ASN A 84 -5.66 2.76 -12.44
CA ASN A 84 -5.10 3.94 -13.10
C ASN A 84 -4.35 4.84 -12.10
N ASN A 85 -4.90 5.03 -10.90
CA ASN A 85 -4.28 5.84 -9.85
C ASN A 85 -3.07 5.13 -9.24
N ARG A 86 -3.13 3.81 -9.05
CA ARG A 86 -1.96 3.01 -8.64
C ARG A 86 -0.82 3.11 -9.65
N ASP A 87 -1.12 3.01 -10.94
CA ASP A 87 -0.13 3.10 -12.01
C ASP A 87 0.42 4.52 -12.17
N TYR A 88 -0.37 5.54 -11.86
CA TYR A 88 0.15 6.90 -11.71
C TYR A 88 1.24 6.94 -10.63
N PHE A 89 1.00 6.42 -9.43
CA PHE A 89 2.02 6.36 -8.37
C PHE A 89 3.26 5.56 -8.79
N GLU A 90 3.08 4.42 -9.45
CA GLU A 90 4.18 3.62 -9.96
C GLU A 90 5.02 4.38 -11.01
N SER A 91 4.36 5.19 -11.86
CA SER A 91 5.04 5.97 -12.88
C SER A 91 5.99 7.03 -12.33
N LEU A 92 5.77 7.48 -11.09
CA LEU A 92 6.58 8.52 -10.46
C LEU A 92 8.04 8.11 -10.25
N LYS A 93 8.34 6.81 -10.12
CA LYS A 93 9.72 6.30 -10.06
C LYS A 93 10.55 6.67 -11.31
N VAL A 94 9.87 6.82 -12.47
CA VAL A 94 10.49 7.17 -13.74
C VAL A 94 10.31 8.66 -14.04
N LYS A 95 9.09 9.18 -13.91
CA LYS A 95 8.75 10.58 -14.22
C LYS A 95 9.39 11.59 -13.29
N LYS A 96 9.52 11.22 -11.98
CA LYS A 96 10.15 12.07 -10.94
C LYS A 96 9.52 13.46 -10.79
N THR A 97 8.24 13.59 -11.13
CA THR A 97 7.53 14.90 -11.19
C THR A 97 6.90 15.29 -9.86
N ALA A 98 6.71 14.34 -8.95
CA ALA A 98 6.11 14.54 -7.63
C ALA A 98 6.53 13.43 -6.67
N MET A 99 6.36 13.66 -5.37
CA MET A 99 6.35 12.61 -4.34
C MET A 99 4.89 12.40 -3.93
N ALA A 100 4.31 11.27 -4.32
CA ALA A 100 2.92 10.94 -4.01
C ALA A 100 2.67 9.43 -3.98
N SER A 101 1.86 9.00 -3.01
CA SER A 101 1.33 7.64 -2.91
C SER A 101 0.27 7.56 -1.81
N SER A 102 -0.43 6.43 -1.71
CA SER A 102 -1.28 6.09 -0.57
C SER A 102 -1.11 4.63 -0.20
N HIS A 103 -1.55 4.24 1.00
CA HIS A 103 -1.57 2.84 1.38
C HIS A 103 -2.61 2.06 0.59
N PHE A 104 -3.80 2.66 0.44
CA PHE A 104 -4.92 2.05 -0.29
C PHE A 104 -5.50 2.99 -1.32
N ILE A 105 -6.09 2.40 -2.35
CA ILE A 105 -6.96 3.07 -3.30
C ILE A 105 -8.27 2.28 -3.38
N VAL A 106 -9.38 2.97 -3.11
CA VAL A 106 -10.74 2.43 -3.25
C VAL A 106 -11.30 2.84 -4.61
N GLY A 107 -11.69 1.88 -5.43
CA GLY A 107 -12.14 2.08 -6.80
C GLY A 107 -13.63 2.29 -6.96
N LEU A 108 -14.05 2.62 -8.19
CA LEU A 108 -15.45 2.93 -8.54
C LEU A 108 -16.40 1.74 -8.44
N LYS A 109 -15.89 0.51 -8.43
CA LYS A 109 -16.67 -0.73 -8.29
C LYS A 109 -16.61 -1.30 -6.87
N GLY A 110 -15.97 -0.58 -5.93
CA GLY A 110 -15.71 -1.04 -4.58
C GLY A 110 -14.45 -1.90 -4.43
N GLU A 111 -13.69 -2.08 -5.52
CA GLU A 111 -12.39 -2.76 -5.45
C GLU A 111 -11.39 -1.97 -4.62
N VAL A 112 -10.55 -2.67 -3.85
CA VAL A 112 -9.50 -2.05 -3.05
C VAL A 112 -8.13 -2.56 -3.48
N ILE A 113 -7.23 -1.64 -3.79
CA ILE A 113 -5.83 -1.94 -4.08
C ILE A 113 -4.97 -1.44 -2.93
N GLN A 114 -4.17 -2.31 -2.33
CA GLN A 114 -3.12 -1.92 -1.41
C GLN A 114 -1.83 -1.65 -2.17
N CYS A 115 -1.36 -0.41 -2.11
CA CYS A 115 -0.18 0.07 -2.83
C CYS A 115 1.09 0.07 -1.99
N ILE A 116 0.97 0.19 -0.66
CA ILE A 116 2.09 0.25 0.28
C ILE A 116 1.80 -0.67 1.47
N PRO A 117 2.78 -1.46 1.96
CA PRO A 117 2.64 -2.23 3.19
C PRO A 117 2.29 -1.33 4.39
N LEU A 118 1.48 -1.83 5.32
CA LEU A 118 1.00 -1.05 6.47
C LEU A 118 2.10 -0.68 7.49
N ASN A 119 3.26 -1.27 7.39
CA ASN A 119 4.44 -0.95 8.21
C ASN A 119 5.42 0.01 7.52
N GLU A 120 5.05 0.57 6.35
CA GLU A 120 5.81 1.58 5.63
C GLU A 120 5.02 2.89 5.57
N ILE A 121 5.71 4.04 5.44
CA ILE A 121 5.05 5.35 5.24
C ILE A 121 4.60 5.53 3.78
N SER A 122 3.51 6.29 3.58
CA SER A 122 3.08 6.78 2.27
C SER A 122 3.31 8.28 2.14
N TYR A 123 3.24 8.81 0.92
CA TYR A 123 3.39 10.24 0.64
C TYR A 123 2.05 10.87 0.27
N ALA A 124 1.12 10.97 1.22
CA ALA A 124 -0.24 11.48 1.02
C ALA A 124 -0.63 12.63 1.94
N SER A 125 -0.18 12.58 3.21
CA SER A 125 -0.79 13.32 4.31
C SER A 125 0.20 14.28 4.99
N ASN A 126 1.21 14.77 4.26
CA ASN A 126 2.19 15.74 4.72
C ASN A 126 2.89 15.31 6.04
N ASN A 127 2.79 16.11 7.11
CA ASN A 127 3.40 15.81 8.40
C ASN A 127 2.76 14.60 9.12
N ARG A 128 1.58 14.13 8.66
CA ARG A 128 0.89 12.94 9.15
C ARG A 128 1.29 11.65 8.42
N ASN A 129 2.15 11.71 7.39
CA ASN A 129 2.70 10.51 6.74
C ASN A 129 3.37 9.55 7.72
N LYS A 130 3.96 10.08 8.78
CA LYS A 130 4.75 9.32 9.79
C LYS A 130 3.89 8.54 10.80
N ASP A 131 2.58 8.78 10.85
CA ASP A 131 1.71 8.22 11.89
C ASP A 131 0.27 7.92 11.42
N THR A 132 0.00 7.90 10.11
CA THR A 132 -1.33 7.57 9.60
C THR A 132 -1.31 6.59 8.43
N ILE A 133 -2.41 5.85 8.29
CA ILE A 133 -2.75 5.14 7.07
C ILE A 133 -3.53 6.09 6.16
N SER A 134 -3.15 6.18 4.90
CA SER A 134 -3.81 7.02 3.89
C SER A 134 -4.64 6.18 2.91
N ILE A 135 -5.83 6.66 2.57
CA ILE A 135 -6.75 6.01 1.64
C ILE A 135 -7.13 7.02 0.55
N GLU A 136 -6.74 6.77 -0.68
CA GLU A 136 -7.24 7.50 -1.85
C GLU A 136 -8.55 6.88 -2.33
N THR A 137 -9.54 7.70 -2.65
CA THR A 137 -10.89 7.25 -2.98
C THR A 137 -11.29 7.78 -4.35
N CYS A 138 -11.60 6.87 -5.28
CA CYS A 138 -12.06 7.21 -6.62
C CYS A 138 -13.47 7.80 -6.59
N HIS A 139 -13.78 8.67 -7.53
CA HIS A 139 -15.08 9.32 -7.67
C HIS A 139 -15.48 9.44 -9.15
N PRO A 140 -16.77 9.35 -9.49
CA PRO A 140 -17.22 9.26 -10.88
C PRO A 140 -17.11 10.58 -11.64
N ASP A 141 -17.28 11.71 -10.98
CA ASP A 141 -17.40 13.03 -11.61
C ASP A 141 -16.73 14.15 -10.81
N ALA A 142 -16.79 15.37 -11.34
CA ALA A 142 -16.12 16.55 -10.77
C ALA A 142 -16.67 17.01 -9.42
N SER A 143 -17.82 16.52 -8.95
CA SER A 143 -18.34 16.82 -7.62
C SER A 143 -17.47 16.23 -6.50
N GLY A 144 -16.69 15.21 -6.81
CA GLY A 144 -15.89 14.46 -5.84
C GLY A 144 -16.72 13.54 -4.95
N LYS A 145 -18.05 13.41 -5.22
CA LYS A 145 -18.95 12.52 -4.48
C LYS A 145 -18.64 11.07 -4.81
N PHE A 146 -18.50 10.25 -3.80
CA PHE A 146 -18.32 8.81 -3.96
C PHE A 146 -19.66 8.17 -4.35
N ASN A 147 -19.64 7.20 -5.27
CA ASN A 147 -20.81 6.38 -5.51
C ASN A 147 -20.99 5.35 -4.38
N ASP A 148 -22.14 4.68 -4.33
CA ASP A 148 -22.51 3.80 -3.23
C ASP A 148 -21.48 2.68 -3.01
N LYS A 149 -21.03 2.02 -4.08
CA LYS A 149 -20.01 0.94 -3.99
C LYS A 149 -18.68 1.41 -3.43
N THR A 150 -18.23 2.59 -3.89
CA THR A 150 -17.00 3.21 -3.39
C THR A 150 -17.15 3.60 -1.93
N TYR A 151 -18.30 4.18 -1.56
CA TYR A 151 -18.59 4.60 -0.19
C TYR A 151 -18.64 3.41 0.77
N GLU A 152 -19.35 2.34 0.43
CA GLU A 152 -19.45 1.10 1.22
C GLU A 152 -18.08 0.42 1.41
N ALA A 153 -17.27 0.36 0.35
CA ALA A 153 -15.92 -0.20 0.43
C ALA A 153 -14.98 0.66 1.29
N LEU A 154 -15.07 2.00 1.16
CA LEU A 154 -14.31 2.92 2.02
C LEU A 154 -14.71 2.72 3.49
N GLN A 155 -16.00 2.66 3.80
CA GLN A 155 -16.53 2.46 5.15
C GLN A 155 -15.99 1.16 5.75
N SER A 156 -16.13 0.04 5.02
CA SER A 156 -15.66 -1.27 5.47
C SER A 156 -14.15 -1.30 5.70
N LEU A 157 -13.37 -0.68 4.80
CA LEU A 157 -11.92 -0.58 4.95
C LEU A 157 -11.53 0.24 6.19
N VAL A 158 -12.17 1.39 6.40
CA VAL A 158 -11.90 2.26 7.56
C VAL A 158 -12.25 1.55 8.86
N GLN A 159 -13.42 0.90 8.96
CA GLN A 159 -13.83 0.13 10.14
C GLN A 159 -12.82 -0.97 10.47
N SER A 160 -12.35 -1.70 9.46
CA SER A 160 -11.33 -2.73 9.64
C SER A 160 -10.00 -2.19 10.16
N LEU A 161 -9.53 -1.09 9.60
CA LEU A 161 -8.30 -0.42 10.04
C LEU A 161 -8.44 0.14 11.45
N MET A 162 -9.60 0.73 11.79
CA MET A 162 -9.89 1.18 13.15
C MET A 162 -9.78 0.03 14.15
N LYS A 163 -10.39 -1.11 13.85
CA LYS A 163 -10.28 -2.32 14.69
C LYS A 163 -8.85 -2.81 14.81
N THR A 164 -8.11 -2.86 13.69
CA THR A 164 -6.73 -3.36 13.65
C THR A 164 -5.78 -2.52 14.51
N TYR A 165 -5.95 -1.20 14.49
CA TYR A 165 -5.06 -0.26 15.17
C TYR A 165 -5.63 0.31 16.48
N ASN A 166 -6.80 -0.17 16.91
CA ASN A 166 -7.51 0.32 18.10
C ASN A 166 -7.71 1.84 18.05
N LEU A 167 -8.26 2.30 16.93
CA LEU A 167 -8.60 3.71 16.68
C LEU A 167 -10.10 3.93 16.91
N ASP A 168 -10.46 5.16 17.23
CA ASP A 168 -11.86 5.59 17.24
C ASP A 168 -12.18 6.51 16.04
N LYS A 169 -13.45 6.96 15.94
CA LYS A 169 -13.88 7.78 14.81
C LYS A 169 -13.22 9.16 14.77
N ASP A 170 -12.70 9.66 15.88
CA ASP A 170 -12.03 10.95 15.95
C ASP A 170 -10.59 10.86 15.43
N ASP A 171 -10.05 9.63 15.31
CA ASP A 171 -8.79 9.34 14.64
C ASP A 171 -8.92 9.22 13.11
N VAL A 172 -10.15 9.26 12.57
CA VAL A 172 -10.43 9.27 11.12
C VAL A 172 -10.63 10.69 10.67
N ILE A 173 -9.69 11.20 9.87
CA ILE A 173 -9.65 12.61 9.46
C ILE A 173 -9.56 12.74 7.94
N ARG A 174 -9.90 13.93 7.42
CA ARG A 174 -9.70 14.29 6.01
C ARG A 174 -8.29 14.88 5.80
N HIS A 175 -7.79 14.85 4.61
CA HIS A 175 -6.58 15.63 4.28
C HIS A 175 -6.77 17.13 4.58
N TYR A 176 -8.00 17.62 4.41
CA TYR A 176 -8.40 18.98 4.80
C TYR A 176 -8.03 19.30 6.25
N ASP A 177 -8.28 18.39 7.17
CA ASP A 177 -8.03 18.58 8.60
C ASP A 177 -6.51 18.62 8.93
N VAL A 178 -5.66 18.14 7.99
CA VAL A 178 -4.20 18.20 8.13
C VAL A 178 -3.62 19.50 7.57
N THR A 179 -4.12 19.99 6.42
CA THR A 179 -3.45 21.04 5.64
C THR A 179 -4.37 22.17 5.18
N GLY A 180 -5.69 22.05 5.33
CA GLY A 180 -6.66 22.96 4.74
C GLY A 180 -6.92 22.72 3.24
N LYS A 181 -6.26 21.74 2.61
CA LYS A 181 -6.51 21.37 1.21
C LYS A 181 -7.94 20.84 1.06
N GLU A 182 -8.65 21.25 0.00
CA GLU A 182 -10.00 20.76 -0.34
C GLU A 182 -9.95 19.25 -0.73
N CYS A 183 -9.77 18.39 0.26
CA CYS A 183 -9.62 16.95 0.07
C CYS A 183 -10.10 16.15 1.30
N PRO A 184 -11.04 15.19 1.14
CA PRO A 184 -11.82 14.92 -0.08
C PRO A 184 -12.82 16.04 -0.37
N LYS A 185 -12.90 16.49 -1.62
CA LYS A 185 -13.70 17.65 -2.01
C LYS A 185 -15.14 17.58 -1.49
N TYR A 186 -15.86 16.50 -1.81
CA TYR A 186 -17.27 16.38 -1.43
C TYR A 186 -17.50 16.45 0.07
N PHE A 187 -16.64 15.86 0.88
CA PHE A 187 -16.73 15.91 2.35
C PHE A 187 -16.31 17.26 2.94
N VAL A 188 -15.51 18.04 2.21
CA VAL A 188 -15.17 19.42 2.61
C VAL A 188 -16.34 20.36 2.31
N ASP A 189 -16.90 20.27 1.09
CA ASP A 189 -18.05 21.09 0.66
C ASP A 189 -19.33 20.75 1.44
N ASN A 190 -19.45 19.51 1.96
CA ASN A 190 -20.63 19.02 2.66
C ASN A 190 -20.26 18.42 4.03
N PRO A 191 -20.00 19.28 5.05
CA PRO A 191 -19.57 18.82 6.38
C PRO A 191 -20.57 17.88 7.08
N SER A 192 -21.87 18.01 6.78
CA SER A 192 -22.90 17.10 7.29
C SER A 192 -22.74 15.67 6.76
N GLU A 193 -22.29 15.51 5.50
CA GLU A 193 -22.04 14.19 4.92
C GLU A 193 -20.76 13.54 5.50
N TRP A 194 -19.73 14.35 5.79
CA TRP A 194 -18.58 13.87 6.55
C TRP A 194 -18.99 13.39 7.95
N LYS A 195 -19.82 14.17 8.66
CA LYS A 195 -20.32 13.76 9.97
C LYS A 195 -21.16 12.47 9.92
N LYS A 196 -21.98 12.30 8.86
CA LYS A 196 -22.72 11.05 8.64
C LYS A 196 -21.78 9.88 8.43
N PHE A 197 -20.72 10.07 7.61
CA PHE A 197 -19.70 9.04 7.40
C PHE A 197 -19.05 8.62 8.73
N LEU A 198 -18.58 9.58 9.54
CA LEU A 198 -17.99 9.28 10.85
C LEU A 198 -18.94 8.57 11.81
N ASN A 199 -20.24 8.91 11.77
CA ASN A 199 -21.24 8.26 12.62
C ASN A 199 -21.63 6.86 12.13
N SER A 200 -21.24 6.47 10.93
CA SER A 200 -21.48 5.13 10.36
C SER A 200 -20.29 4.18 10.57
N LEU A 201 -19.19 4.66 11.14
CA LEU A 201 -18.03 3.87 11.53
C LEU A 201 -18.22 3.24 12.91
#